data_9b97f31a1da65cbd53c42e06d37c4ea8
#
_entry.id   9b97f31a1da65cbd53c42e06d37c4ea8
#
_cell.length_a   1.000
_cell.length_b   1.000
_cell.length_c   1.000
_cell.angle_alpha   90.00
_cell.angle_beta   90.00
_cell.angle_gamma   90.00
#
_symmetry.space_group_name_H-M   'P 1'
#
loop_
_entity.id
_entity.type
_entity.pdbx_description
1 polymer ?
#
loop_
_entity_poly.entity_id
_entity_poly.type
_entity_poly.pdbx_seq_one_letter_code
_entity_poly.pdbx_strand_id
1 'polypeptide(L)'
;MIKKITKSITFFQGIFFAAFSVNSQSAVEVLLMLASGHIFDIFTPNQLAQTLCIDKNKVYGAIKTWSIFLYRKLLFFIGCRIASIMIKDTINKSPATLSRMRITINVDDTVISRLGKLISLTYSWFSGKQHKPIHGQNIIAITIKIGERIIPLSVRPVSKQGRGNTSKPTIFRDMLSEVLNFFEQEGIDLTKFPITFDSWYGSKELVDMLSQARFTTILIHAKGNYVFTINGKKQKLSAHKKEIEFDESAWGCDGIPIARKAAESPTFGKVLLLFFKDGENVKCIMVFGRKLRASEIMSIWKQHHSIECFWRRLKTDLQIHKVRMQDREGVYAMVGIKVLAYLLMEDLSFQTGLTFHQLKIKAKREINICSFFSEHFHSLTVSKGL
;
A
#
# COMPACT_ATOMS: atom_id res chain seq x y z
N MET A 1 -22.38 -14.31 7.59
CA MET A 1 -21.20 -13.48 7.87
C MET A 1 -20.14 -14.27 8.65
N ILE A 2 -20.45 -14.82 9.81
CA ILE A 2 -19.51 -15.55 10.70
C ILE A 2 -18.63 -16.52 9.92
N LYS A 3 -19.22 -17.50 9.19
CA LYS A 3 -18.46 -18.51 8.41
C LYS A 3 -17.40 -17.90 7.48
N LYS A 4 -17.68 -16.75 6.85
CA LYS A 4 -16.72 -16.08 5.95
C LYS A 4 -15.59 -15.42 6.75
N ILE A 5 -15.90 -14.77 7.88
CA ILE A 5 -14.90 -14.17 8.75
C ILE A 5 -13.99 -15.25 9.33
N THR A 6 -14.57 -16.35 9.84
CA THR A 6 -13.82 -17.51 10.34
C THR A 6 -12.90 -18.07 9.26
N LYS A 7 -13.40 -18.29 8.04
CA LYS A 7 -12.59 -18.77 6.91
C LYS A 7 -11.40 -17.84 6.62
N SER A 8 -11.63 -16.52 6.58
CA SER A 8 -10.54 -15.55 6.36
C SER A 8 -9.55 -15.58 7.53
N ILE A 9 -10.00 -15.59 8.78
CA ILE A 9 -9.11 -15.68 9.94
C ILE A 9 -8.28 -16.97 9.90
N THR A 10 -8.89 -18.11 9.66
CA THR A 10 -8.20 -19.41 9.54
C THR A 10 -7.17 -19.40 8.40
N PHE A 11 -7.50 -18.78 7.27
CA PHE A 11 -6.55 -18.60 6.17
C PHE A 11 -5.34 -17.77 6.59
N PHE A 12 -5.57 -16.64 7.28
CA PHE A 12 -4.48 -15.81 7.81
C PHE A 12 -3.67 -16.56 8.89
N GLN A 13 -4.33 -17.27 9.80
CA GLN A 13 -3.66 -18.13 10.78
C GLN A 13 -2.74 -19.16 10.11
N GLY A 14 -3.22 -19.82 9.06
CA GLY A 14 -2.43 -20.79 8.28
C GLY A 14 -1.19 -20.15 7.66
N ILE A 15 -1.30 -18.96 7.07
CA ILE A 15 -0.15 -18.23 6.54
C ILE A 15 0.83 -17.88 7.66
N PHE A 16 0.34 -17.43 8.82
CA PHE A 16 1.18 -17.07 9.97
C PHE A 16 1.92 -18.28 10.53
N PHE A 17 1.24 -19.38 10.76
CA PHE A 17 1.86 -20.58 11.34
C PHE A 17 2.86 -21.24 10.39
N ALA A 18 2.66 -21.11 9.08
CA ALA A 18 3.68 -21.54 8.11
C ALA A 18 4.95 -20.68 8.13
N ALA A 19 4.85 -19.43 8.58
CA ALA A 19 5.95 -18.47 8.58
C ALA A 19 6.72 -18.41 9.92
N PHE A 20 6.13 -18.88 11.04
CA PHE A 20 6.67 -18.68 12.39
C PHE A 20 6.59 -19.95 13.24
N SER A 21 7.58 -20.13 14.13
CA SER A 21 7.62 -21.25 15.06
C SER A 21 6.50 -21.22 16.11
N VAL A 22 6.13 -22.38 16.64
CA VAL A 22 5.04 -22.63 17.60
C VAL A 22 5.08 -21.70 18.84
N ASN A 23 6.26 -21.28 19.29
CA ASN A 23 6.42 -20.43 20.48
C ASN A 23 5.84 -18.99 20.30
N SER A 24 5.40 -18.63 19.11
CA SER A 24 4.83 -17.31 18.79
C SER A 24 3.30 -17.30 18.70
N GLN A 25 2.62 -18.42 18.94
CA GLN A 25 1.17 -18.57 18.68
C GLN A 25 0.31 -17.56 19.46
N SER A 26 0.56 -17.39 20.77
CA SER A 26 -0.24 -16.46 21.59
C SER A 26 -0.14 -15.01 21.11
N ALA A 27 1.06 -14.60 20.68
CA ALA A 27 1.27 -13.24 20.16
C ALA A 27 0.62 -13.06 18.78
N VAL A 28 0.65 -14.07 17.92
CA VAL A 28 -0.07 -14.07 16.63
C VAL A 28 -1.57 -13.95 16.85
N GLU A 29 -2.12 -14.69 17.80
CA GLU A 29 -3.55 -14.59 18.13
C GLU A 29 -3.93 -13.18 18.57
N VAL A 30 -3.15 -12.52 19.44
CA VAL A 30 -3.40 -11.14 19.84
C VAL A 30 -3.39 -10.18 18.65
N LEU A 31 -2.46 -10.35 17.72
CA LEU A 31 -2.41 -9.52 16.51
C LEU A 31 -3.63 -9.72 15.63
N LEU A 32 -4.06 -10.96 15.44
CA LEU A 32 -5.27 -11.28 14.68
C LEU A 32 -6.53 -10.81 15.39
N MET A 33 -6.59 -10.89 16.71
CA MET A 33 -7.68 -10.31 17.51
C MET A 33 -7.77 -8.80 17.29
N LEU A 34 -6.64 -8.09 17.38
CA LEU A 34 -6.60 -6.65 17.15
C LEU A 34 -6.98 -6.29 15.71
N ALA A 35 -6.51 -7.05 14.72
CA ALA A 35 -6.88 -6.86 13.32
C ALA A 35 -8.37 -7.12 13.10
N SER A 36 -8.90 -8.23 13.62
CA SER A 36 -10.31 -8.60 13.53
C SER A 36 -11.23 -7.62 14.27
N GLY A 37 -10.75 -7.04 15.37
CA GLY A 37 -11.45 -6.01 16.12
C GLY A 37 -11.87 -4.81 15.28
N HIS A 38 -11.15 -4.50 14.20
CA HIS A 38 -11.49 -3.41 13.28
C HIS A 38 -12.81 -3.65 12.53
N ILE A 39 -13.25 -4.89 12.38
CA ILE A 39 -14.56 -5.25 11.81
C ILE A 39 -15.68 -4.73 12.74
N PHE A 40 -15.41 -4.64 14.03
CA PHE A 40 -16.34 -4.20 15.08
C PHE A 40 -16.05 -2.77 15.58
N ASP A 41 -15.26 -1.98 14.84
CA ASP A 41 -14.79 -0.64 15.23
C ASP A 41 -13.94 -0.59 16.51
N ILE A 42 -13.28 -1.69 16.85
CA ILE A 42 -12.28 -1.73 17.90
C ILE A 42 -10.92 -1.39 17.28
N PHE A 43 -10.43 -0.17 17.52
CA PHE A 43 -9.27 0.38 16.84
C PHE A 43 -7.98 0.41 17.66
N THR A 44 -8.06 0.16 18.94
CA THR A 44 -6.93 0.28 19.85
C THR A 44 -6.84 -0.91 20.81
N PRO A 45 -5.64 -1.24 21.31
CA PRO A 45 -5.46 -2.28 22.32
C PRO A 45 -6.31 -2.07 23.57
N ASN A 46 -6.46 -0.81 24.01
CA ASN A 46 -7.27 -0.49 25.19
C ASN A 46 -8.77 -0.74 24.94
N GLN A 47 -9.29 -0.40 23.74
CA GLN A 47 -10.67 -0.71 23.38
C GLN A 47 -10.91 -2.22 23.35
N LEU A 48 -9.95 -3.01 22.80
CA LEU A 48 -10.04 -4.46 22.81
C LEU A 48 -10.10 -5.01 24.23
N ALA A 49 -9.18 -4.57 25.09
CA ALA A 49 -9.13 -4.99 26.48
C ALA A 49 -10.43 -4.69 27.24
N GLN A 50 -10.98 -3.50 27.04
CA GLN A 50 -12.27 -3.09 27.64
C GLN A 50 -13.44 -3.93 27.11
N THR A 51 -13.52 -4.14 25.78
CA THR A 51 -14.62 -4.89 25.16
C THR A 51 -14.65 -6.34 25.61
N LEU A 52 -13.48 -6.96 25.78
CA LEU A 52 -13.35 -8.38 26.15
C LEU A 52 -13.18 -8.60 27.65
N CYS A 53 -13.18 -7.55 28.47
CA CYS A 53 -12.92 -7.60 29.91
C CYS A 53 -11.62 -8.33 30.26
N ILE A 54 -10.54 -8.11 29.48
CA ILE A 54 -9.22 -8.68 29.72
C ILE A 54 -8.23 -7.61 30.20
N ASP A 55 -7.15 -8.04 30.88
CA ASP A 55 -6.11 -7.10 31.34
C ASP A 55 -5.42 -6.44 30.13
N LYS A 56 -5.47 -5.10 30.10
CA LYS A 56 -4.79 -4.30 29.07
C LYS A 56 -3.29 -4.58 28.98
N ASN A 57 -2.63 -4.89 30.11
CA ASN A 57 -1.20 -5.15 30.15
C ASN A 57 -0.84 -6.43 29.39
N LYS A 58 -1.72 -7.44 29.38
CA LYS A 58 -1.54 -8.65 28.56
C LYS A 58 -1.56 -8.32 27.07
N VAL A 59 -2.50 -7.44 26.62
CA VAL A 59 -2.57 -7.02 25.22
C VAL A 59 -1.35 -6.21 24.81
N TYR A 60 -0.94 -5.23 25.63
CA TYR A 60 0.25 -4.42 25.36
C TYR A 60 1.54 -5.24 25.47
N GLY A 61 1.62 -6.18 26.40
CA GLY A 61 2.73 -7.11 26.55
C GLY A 61 2.93 -7.95 25.29
N ALA A 62 1.86 -8.55 24.77
CA ALA A 62 1.92 -9.30 23.52
C ALA A 62 2.39 -8.45 22.32
N ILE A 63 1.95 -7.19 22.22
CA ILE A 63 2.43 -6.27 21.19
C ILE A 63 3.94 -6.00 21.35
N LYS A 64 4.42 -5.81 22.56
CA LYS A 64 5.84 -5.51 22.85
C LYS A 64 6.78 -6.69 22.61
N THR A 65 6.31 -7.92 22.70
CA THR A 65 7.15 -9.12 22.45
C THR A 65 7.63 -9.23 21.00
N TRP A 66 7.03 -8.48 20.10
CA TRP A 66 7.40 -8.52 18.68
C TRP A 66 8.44 -7.46 18.35
N SER A 67 9.56 -7.88 17.80
CA SER A 67 10.56 -6.95 17.29
C SER A 67 10.07 -6.25 16.01
N ILE A 68 10.60 -5.05 15.74
CA ILE A 68 10.33 -4.30 14.49
C ILE A 68 10.54 -5.20 13.25
N PHE A 69 11.54 -6.07 13.29
CA PHE A 69 11.85 -6.99 12.22
C PHE A 69 10.72 -8.02 11.97
N LEU A 70 10.13 -8.60 13.03
CA LEU A 70 9.00 -9.51 12.90
C LEU A 70 7.77 -8.83 12.31
N TYR A 71 7.45 -7.62 12.74
CA TYR A 71 6.35 -6.86 12.14
C TYR A 71 6.57 -6.60 10.65
N ARG A 72 7.78 -6.21 10.25
CA ARG A 72 8.11 -6.01 8.83
C ARG A 72 7.96 -7.30 8.05
N LYS A 73 8.56 -8.41 8.51
CA LYS A 73 8.47 -9.71 7.85
C LYS A 73 7.05 -10.22 7.75
N LEU A 74 6.27 -10.06 8.80
CA LEU A 74 4.92 -10.55 8.85
C LEU A 74 4.04 -9.88 7.79
N LEU A 75 3.99 -8.56 7.78
CA LEU A 75 3.19 -7.80 6.81
C LEU A 75 3.63 -8.08 5.38
N PHE A 76 4.92 -8.05 5.16
CA PHE A 76 5.56 -8.36 3.90
C PHE A 76 5.15 -9.77 3.42
N PHE A 77 5.35 -10.78 4.27
CA PHE A 77 5.08 -12.17 3.92
C PHE A 77 3.60 -12.39 3.56
N ILE A 78 2.66 -11.85 4.34
CA ILE A 78 1.23 -12.03 4.10
C ILE A 78 0.82 -11.37 2.79
N GLY A 79 1.16 -10.12 2.58
CA GLY A 79 0.80 -9.38 1.37
C GLY A 79 1.38 -10.03 0.12
N CYS A 80 2.69 -10.36 0.15
CA CYS A 80 3.36 -11.02 -0.96
C CYS A 80 2.80 -12.42 -1.22
N ARG A 81 2.47 -13.20 -0.18
CA ARG A 81 1.91 -14.54 -0.34
C ARG A 81 0.51 -14.51 -0.97
N ILE A 82 -0.36 -13.61 -0.52
CA ILE A 82 -1.68 -13.43 -1.13
C ILE A 82 -1.54 -13.04 -2.61
N ALA A 83 -0.68 -12.08 -2.91
CA ALA A 83 -0.46 -11.63 -4.28
C ALA A 83 0.13 -12.75 -5.16
N SER A 84 1.10 -13.53 -4.66
CA SER A 84 1.69 -14.67 -5.36
C SER A 84 0.62 -15.71 -5.71
N ILE A 85 -0.22 -16.11 -4.75
CA ILE A 85 -1.31 -17.05 -5.00
C ILE A 85 -2.24 -16.51 -6.10
N MET A 86 -2.66 -15.26 -6.02
CA MET A 86 -3.56 -14.67 -7.01
C MET A 86 -2.94 -14.59 -8.41
N ILE A 87 -1.65 -14.25 -8.52
CA ILE A 87 -0.95 -14.20 -9.80
C ILE A 87 -0.86 -15.61 -10.39
N LYS A 88 -0.44 -16.61 -9.59
CA LYS A 88 -0.34 -18.02 -10.03
C LYS A 88 -1.69 -18.57 -10.48
N ASP A 89 -2.75 -18.34 -9.71
CA ASP A 89 -4.11 -18.75 -10.09
C ASP A 89 -4.56 -18.12 -11.42
N THR A 90 -4.14 -16.89 -11.67
CA THR A 90 -4.46 -16.18 -12.91
C THR A 90 -3.69 -16.74 -14.09
N ILE A 91 -2.39 -17.01 -13.92
CA ILE A 91 -1.54 -17.62 -14.95
C ILE A 91 -2.07 -19.00 -15.34
N ASN A 92 -2.44 -19.81 -14.34
CA ASN A 92 -2.92 -21.16 -14.55
C ASN A 92 -4.26 -21.23 -15.28
N LYS A 93 -5.11 -20.21 -15.14
CA LYS A 93 -6.42 -20.16 -15.81
C LYS A 93 -6.30 -19.86 -17.29
N SER A 94 -5.47 -18.93 -17.70
CA SER A 94 -5.15 -18.63 -19.10
C SER A 94 -4.10 -17.52 -19.19
N PRO A 95 -3.06 -17.65 -20.04
CA PRO A 95 -2.13 -16.55 -20.34
C PRO A 95 -2.84 -15.31 -20.93
N ALA A 96 -3.93 -15.50 -21.68
CA ALA A 96 -4.77 -14.42 -22.18
C ALA A 96 -5.52 -13.69 -21.05
N THR A 97 -5.86 -14.37 -19.96
CA THR A 97 -6.46 -13.75 -18.79
C THR A 97 -5.46 -12.86 -18.07
N LEU A 98 -4.19 -13.23 -17.99
CA LEU A 98 -3.14 -12.39 -17.41
C LEU A 98 -2.98 -11.05 -18.14
N SER A 99 -3.04 -11.06 -19.48
CA SER A 99 -2.98 -9.83 -20.29
C SER A 99 -4.22 -8.95 -20.12
N ARG A 100 -5.38 -9.54 -19.77
CA ARG A 100 -6.64 -8.82 -19.48
C ARG A 100 -6.72 -8.37 -18.04
N MET A 101 -6.15 -9.12 -17.08
CA MET A 101 -6.01 -8.68 -15.71
C MET A 101 -4.93 -7.61 -15.63
N ARG A 102 -5.38 -6.38 -15.46
CA ARG A 102 -4.50 -5.22 -15.29
C ARG A 102 -3.78 -5.32 -13.96
N ILE A 103 -2.57 -5.87 -13.97
CA ILE A 103 -1.70 -5.91 -12.79
C ILE A 103 -0.79 -4.70 -12.83
N THR A 104 -0.76 -3.93 -11.74
CA THR A 104 0.07 -2.73 -11.64
C THR A 104 0.63 -2.61 -10.23
N ILE A 105 1.92 -2.36 -10.14
CA ILE A 105 2.60 -2.06 -8.87
C ILE A 105 2.53 -0.55 -8.66
N ASN A 106 2.05 -0.11 -7.50
CA ASN A 106 1.89 1.31 -7.20
C ASN A 106 2.68 1.66 -5.94
N VAL A 107 3.41 2.76 -5.98
CA VAL A 107 4.24 3.24 -4.89
C VAL A 107 3.84 4.66 -4.54
N ASP A 108 3.57 4.87 -3.26
CA ASP A 108 3.24 6.19 -2.73
C ASP A 108 3.51 6.24 -1.22
N ASP A 109 3.53 7.45 -0.68
CA ASP A 109 3.62 7.66 0.76
C ASP A 109 2.50 8.57 1.28
N THR A 110 2.24 8.44 2.55
CA THR A 110 1.26 9.30 3.20
C THR A 110 1.78 9.84 4.51
N VAL A 111 1.39 11.08 4.84
CA VAL A 111 1.66 11.68 6.15
C VAL A 111 0.42 11.55 7.02
N ILE A 112 0.65 11.08 8.24
CA ILE A 112 -0.36 10.98 9.29
C ILE A 112 0.00 11.98 10.38
N SER A 113 -0.84 13.01 10.54
CA SER A 113 -0.63 14.04 11.56
C SER A 113 -0.62 13.44 12.97
N ARG A 114 0.32 13.89 13.80
CA ARG A 114 0.49 13.48 15.20
C ARG A 114 0.73 14.72 16.06
N LEU A 115 -0.03 14.87 17.12
CA LEU A 115 0.06 16.03 18.00
C LEU A 115 1.01 15.82 19.20
N GLY A 116 1.38 14.58 19.50
CA GLY A 116 2.24 14.25 20.65
C GLY A 116 3.72 14.47 20.37
N LYS A 117 4.41 15.19 21.26
CA LYS A 117 5.87 15.45 21.16
C LYS A 117 6.74 14.19 21.39
N LEU A 118 6.23 13.22 22.14
CA LEU A 118 6.96 12.00 22.53
C LEU A 118 6.73 10.80 21.60
N ILE A 119 5.95 10.98 20.54
CA ILE A 119 5.64 9.86 19.62
C ILE A 119 6.81 9.64 18.68
N SER A 120 7.35 8.44 18.68
CA SER A 120 8.46 8.05 17.82
C SER A 120 8.13 8.17 16.33
N LEU A 121 9.15 8.35 15.50
CA LEU A 121 9.08 8.48 14.04
C LEU A 121 8.23 9.67 13.57
N THR A 122 8.08 10.69 14.42
CA THR A 122 7.32 11.90 14.14
C THR A 122 8.27 13.04 13.78
N TYR A 123 8.05 13.65 12.63
CA TYR A 123 8.88 14.73 12.10
C TYR A 123 8.01 15.75 11.37
N SER A 124 8.60 16.90 11.01
CA SER A 124 7.95 17.86 10.11
C SER A 124 8.02 17.34 8.66
N TRP A 125 6.87 17.10 8.04
CA TRP A 125 6.72 16.64 6.66
C TRP A 125 5.85 17.62 5.87
N PHE A 126 6.20 17.88 4.61
CA PHE A 126 5.34 18.67 3.74
C PHE A 126 4.09 17.84 3.38
N SER A 127 2.91 18.41 3.61
CA SER A 127 1.63 17.82 3.23
C SER A 127 1.14 18.44 1.92
N GLY A 128 1.09 17.64 0.86
CA GLY A 128 0.53 18.08 -0.42
C GLY A 128 -0.94 18.52 -0.31
N LYS A 129 -1.71 17.90 0.58
CA LYS A 129 -3.12 18.25 0.81
C LYS A 129 -3.31 19.61 1.51
N GLN A 130 -2.40 19.94 2.46
CA GLN A 130 -2.52 21.18 3.25
C GLN A 130 -1.59 22.28 2.75
N HIS A 131 -0.74 22.00 1.76
CA HIS A 131 0.29 22.87 1.20
C HIS A 131 1.21 23.52 2.26
N LYS A 132 1.43 22.82 3.38
CA LYS A 132 2.29 23.28 4.49
C LYS A 132 2.97 22.10 5.18
N PRO A 133 4.06 22.36 5.94
CA PRO A 133 4.63 21.34 6.82
C PRO A 133 3.65 20.97 7.94
N ILE A 134 3.51 19.68 8.18
CA ILE A 134 2.75 19.13 9.30
C ILE A 134 3.63 18.21 10.14
N HIS A 135 3.43 18.24 11.46
CA HIS A 135 4.09 17.30 12.36
C HIS A 135 3.38 15.95 12.29
N GLY A 136 4.11 14.90 11.98
CA GLY A 136 3.48 13.60 11.79
C GLY A 136 4.44 12.47 11.41
N GLN A 137 3.86 11.32 11.18
CA GLN A 137 4.54 10.13 10.68
C GLN A 137 4.33 10.01 9.18
N ASN A 138 5.41 9.82 8.43
CA ASN A 138 5.32 9.49 7.01
C ASN A 138 5.43 7.97 6.86
N ILE A 139 4.55 7.39 6.06
CA ILE A 139 4.50 5.95 5.81
C ILE A 139 4.54 5.75 4.30
N ILE A 140 5.49 4.94 3.82
CA ILE A 140 5.61 4.52 2.43
C ILE A 140 4.99 3.14 2.25
N ALA A 141 4.33 2.92 1.11
CA ALA A 141 3.80 1.62 0.73
C ALA A 141 4.16 1.25 -0.71
N ILE A 142 4.38 -0.04 -0.92
CA ILE A 142 4.34 -0.70 -2.21
C ILE A 142 3.08 -1.55 -2.22
N THR A 143 2.16 -1.27 -3.14
CA THR A 143 0.94 -2.04 -3.32
C THR A 143 0.94 -2.67 -4.71
N ILE A 144 0.23 -3.78 -4.86
CA ILE A 144 -0.07 -4.35 -6.17
C ILE A 144 -1.58 -4.37 -6.36
N LYS A 145 -2.05 -3.89 -7.50
CA LYS A 145 -3.44 -4.07 -7.90
C LYS A 145 -3.52 -5.28 -8.83
N ILE A 146 -4.40 -6.23 -8.51
CA ILE A 146 -4.66 -7.44 -9.29
C ILE A 146 -6.18 -7.51 -9.51
N GLY A 147 -6.64 -7.21 -10.72
CA GLY A 147 -8.06 -7.00 -10.99
C GLY A 147 -8.62 -5.88 -10.13
N GLU A 148 -9.62 -6.16 -9.30
CA GLU A 148 -10.21 -5.17 -8.39
C GLU A 148 -9.59 -5.16 -6.98
N ARG A 149 -8.69 -6.08 -6.69
CA ARG A 149 -8.06 -6.17 -5.37
C ARG A 149 -6.80 -5.32 -5.28
N ILE A 150 -6.63 -4.66 -4.13
CA ILE A 150 -5.46 -3.83 -3.81
C ILE A 150 -4.74 -4.50 -2.63
N ILE A 151 -3.54 -5.01 -2.87
CA ILE A 151 -2.79 -5.77 -1.88
C ILE A 151 -1.52 -5.01 -1.53
N PRO A 152 -1.32 -4.58 -0.27
CA PRO A 152 -0.06 -4.02 0.18
C PRO A 152 1.00 -5.12 0.25
N LEU A 153 2.10 -4.95 -0.49
CA LEU A 153 3.24 -5.85 -0.50
C LEU A 153 4.24 -5.50 0.60
N SER A 154 4.48 -4.20 0.81
CA SER A 154 5.36 -3.70 1.86
C SER A 154 4.87 -2.34 2.34
N VAL A 155 4.87 -2.13 3.66
CA VAL A 155 4.46 -0.86 4.28
C VAL A 155 5.44 -0.53 5.41
N ARG A 156 6.05 0.67 5.38
CA ARG A 156 7.04 1.07 6.39
C ARG A 156 6.90 2.53 6.80
N PRO A 157 6.92 2.83 8.10
CA PRO A 157 7.17 4.17 8.59
C PRO A 157 8.55 4.65 8.15
N VAL A 158 8.62 5.91 7.74
CA VAL A 158 9.85 6.57 7.29
C VAL A 158 10.48 7.34 8.43
N SER A 159 11.79 7.24 8.58
CA SER A 159 12.57 8.07 9.49
C SER A 159 13.45 9.06 8.72
N LYS A 160 13.71 10.25 9.31
CA LYS A 160 14.57 11.26 8.69
C LYS A 160 16.05 10.90 8.84
N GLN A 161 16.84 11.35 7.86
CA GLN A 161 18.31 11.33 7.92
C GLN A 161 18.84 12.14 9.11
N GLY A 162 19.96 11.74 9.70
CA GLY A 162 20.62 12.50 10.78
C GLY A 162 20.27 12.06 12.21
N ARG A 163 19.38 11.07 12.39
CA ARG A 163 19.07 10.46 13.71
C ARG A 163 19.08 8.94 13.66
N GLY A 164 20.07 8.36 13.00
CA GLY A 164 20.12 6.92 12.71
C GLY A 164 19.06 6.48 11.69
N ASN A 165 18.65 7.35 10.81
CA ASN A 165 17.47 7.23 9.97
C ASN A 165 17.84 7.20 8.49
N THR A 166 17.24 6.31 7.73
CA THR A 166 17.39 6.21 6.28
C THR A 166 16.45 7.16 5.55
N SER A 167 16.89 7.69 4.40
CA SER A 167 16.04 8.48 3.52
C SER A 167 14.93 7.64 2.89
N LYS A 168 13.84 8.25 2.43
CA LYS A 168 12.76 7.56 1.70
C LYS A 168 13.27 6.72 0.51
N PRO A 169 14.19 7.21 -0.35
CA PRO A 169 14.73 6.40 -1.45
C PRO A 169 15.42 5.14 -0.99
N THR A 170 16.20 5.21 0.09
CA THR A 170 16.89 4.05 0.66
C THR A 170 15.88 3.03 1.22
N ILE A 171 14.90 3.50 1.99
CA ILE A 171 13.84 2.62 2.53
C ILE A 171 13.05 1.97 1.39
N PHE A 172 12.72 2.75 0.34
CA PHE A 172 12.02 2.21 -0.83
C PHE A 172 12.86 1.15 -1.55
N ARG A 173 14.16 1.40 -1.75
CA ARG A 173 15.09 0.43 -2.36
C ARG A 173 15.10 -0.90 -1.60
N ASP A 174 15.24 -0.83 -0.27
CA ASP A 174 15.20 -2.02 0.59
C ASP A 174 13.87 -2.77 0.47
N MET A 175 12.75 -2.03 0.53
CA MET A 175 11.41 -2.60 0.37
C MET A 175 11.23 -3.29 -0.99
N LEU A 176 11.66 -2.64 -2.06
CA LEU A 176 11.54 -3.19 -3.41
C LEU A 176 12.42 -4.42 -3.60
N SER A 177 13.66 -4.39 -3.10
CA SER A 177 14.56 -5.53 -3.17
C SER A 177 13.98 -6.76 -2.46
N GLU A 178 13.42 -6.59 -1.27
CA GLU A 178 12.77 -7.68 -0.54
C GLU A 178 11.55 -8.23 -1.32
N VAL A 179 10.74 -7.34 -1.91
CA VAL A 179 9.57 -7.73 -2.72
C VAL A 179 10.02 -8.53 -3.95
N LEU A 180 10.99 -8.03 -4.71
CA LEU A 180 11.48 -8.72 -5.90
C LEU A 180 12.06 -10.10 -5.57
N ASN A 181 12.89 -10.20 -4.53
CA ASN A 181 13.49 -11.47 -4.09
C ASN A 181 12.42 -12.50 -3.68
N PHE A 182 11.36 -12.07 -2.99
CA PHE A 182 10.25 -12.97 -2.62
C PHE A 182 9.56 -13.54 -3.86
N PHE A 183 9.21 -12.68 -4.82
CA PHE A 183 8.49 -13.12 -6.02
C PHE A 183 9.37 -13.95 -6.96
N GLU A 184 10.65 -13.66 -7.03
CA GLU A 184 11.63 -14.49 -7.75
C GLU A 184 11.68 -15.91 -7.17
N GLN A 185 11.73 -16.06 -5.84
CA GLN A 185 11.65 -17.36 -5.15
C GLN A 185 10.32 -18.08 -5.42
N GLU A 186 9.24 -17.33 -5.61
CA GLU A 186 7.93 -17.86 -6.00
C GLU A 186 7.83 -18.18 -7.52
N GLY A 187 8.87 -17.93 -8.30
CA GLY A 187 8.88 -18.13 -9.77
C GLY A 187 8.07 -17.08 -10.53
N ILE A 188 7.87 -15.90 -9.96
CA ILE A 188 7.10 -14.78 -10.54
C ILE A 188 8.04 -13.61 -10.82
N ASP A 189 8.17 -13.23 -12.06
CA ASP A 189 8.92 -12.05 -12.48
C ASP A 189 8.04 -10.78 -12.39
N LEU A 190 8.14 -10.06 -11.28
CA LEU A 190 7.39 -8.81 -11.08
C LEU A 190 7.81 -7.68 -12.02
N THR A 191 9.01 -7.73 -12.59
CA THR A 191 9.52 -6.65 -13.46
C THR A 191 8.79 -6.54 -14.79
N LYS A 192 8.03 -7.59 -15.13
CA LYS A 192 7.12 -7.60 -16.29
C LYS A 192 5.85 -6.76 -16.10
N PHE A 193 5.49 -6.46 -14.86
CA PHE A 193 4.33 -5.63 -14.57
C PHE A 193 4.72 -4.15 -14.47
N PRO A 194 3.83 -3.24 -14.90
CA PRO A 194 4.07 -1.81 -14.78
C PRO A 194 4.23 -1.39 -13.32
N ILE A 195 5.18 -0.45 -13.09
CA ILE A 195 5.33 0.22 -11.79
C ILE A 195 5.05 1.71 -11.94
N THR A 196 4.28 2.28 -11.00
CA THR A 196 3.82 3.67 -11.06
C THR A 196 4.18 4.44 -9.80
N PHE A 197 4.49 5.73 -9.97
CA PHE A 197 4.91 6.63 -8.90
C PHE A 197 4.29 8.01 -9.02
N ASP A 198 4.03 8.66 -7.89
CA ASP A 198 3.76 10.09 -7.87
C ASP A 198 5.04 10.90 -8.18
N SER A 199 4.84 12.18 -8.46
CA SER A 199 5.87 13.13 -8.88
C SER A 199 7.02 13.29 -7.88
N TRP A 200 6.77 13.03 -6.59
CA TRP A 200 7.79 13.13 -5.56
C TRP A 200 8.97 12.15 -5.81
N TYR A 201 8.68 10.99 -6.37
CA TYR A 201 9.66 9.94 -6.64
C TYR A 201 10.45 10.15 -7.93
N GLY A 202 10.13 11.15 -8.75
CA GLY A 202 10.78 11.40 -10.04
C GLY A 202 12.23 11.87 -9.88
N SER A 203 13.17 10.95 -9.76
CA SER A 203 14.60 11.19 -9.77
C SER A 203 15.30 10.25 -10.76
N LYS A 204 16.46 10.70 -11.29
CA LYS A 204 17.29 9.86 -12.17
C LYS A 204 17.72 8.58 -11.47
N GLU A 205 18.14 8.70 -10.21
CA GLU A 205 18.57 7.56 -9.39
C GLU A 205 17.48 6.47 -9.29
N LEU A 206 16.22 6.86 -9.11
CA LEU A 206 15.11 5.91 -9.10
C LEU A 206 14.92 5.23 -10.45
N VAL A 207 14.91 6.00 -11.54
CA VAL A 207 14.73 5.46 -12.90
C VAL A 207 15.86 4.50 -13.25
N ASP A 208 17.11 4.87 -12.94
CA ASP A 208 18.28 4.03 -13.19
C ASP A 208 18.20 2.73 -12.38
N MET A 209 17.83 2.81 -11.10
CA MET A 209 17.64 1.64 -10.22
C MET A 209 16.57 0.68 -10.77
N LEU A 210 15.42 1.20 -11.18
CA LEU A 210 14.33 0.38 -11.74
C LEU A 210 14.71 -0.23 -13.09
N SER A 211 15.47 0.50 -13.91
CA SER A 211 15.98 0.02 -15.19
C SER A 211 17.02 -1.10 -14.98
N GLN A 212 17.90 -0.95 -13.99
CA GLN A 212 18.84 -2.01 -13.59
C GLN A 212 18.12 -3.25 -13.05
N ALA A 213 17.03 -3.07 -12.32
CA ALA A 213 16.15 -4.15 -11.90
C ALA A 213 15.30 -4.73 -13.05
N ARG A 214 15.46 -4.23 -14.29
CA ARG A 214 14.81 -4.71 -15.53
C ARG A 214 13.29 -4.51 -15.58
N PHE A 215 12.76 -3.49 -14.88
CA PHE A 215 11.36 -3.14 -15.08
C PHE A 215 11.09 -2.75 -16.53
N THR A 216 10.13 -3.43 -17.14
CA THR A 216 9.78 -3.21 -18.55
C THR A 216 8.94 -1.95 -18.77
N THR A 217 8.27 -1.46 -17.75
CA THR A 217 7.37 -0.30 -17.84
C THR A 217 7.37 0.48 -16.53
N ILE A 218 7.81 1.74 -16.57
CA ILE A 218 7.87 2.65 -15.42
C ILE A 218 7.09 3.92 -15.78
N LEU A 219 6.11 4.28 -14.97
CA LEU A 219 5.31 5.49 -15.13
C LEU A 219 5.51 6.41 -13.91
N ILE A 220 5.86 7.66 -14.16
CA ILE A 220 6.08 8.66 -13.10
C ILE A 220 5.34 9.93 -13.46
N HIS A 221 4.56 10.48 -12.54
CA HIS A 221 3.97 11.81 -12.72
C HIS A 221 5.07 12.86 -12.81
N ALA A 222 5.09 13.65 -13.86
CA ALA A 222 6.16 14.62 -14.10
C ALA A 222 5.93 15.94 -13.37
N LYS A 223 6.97 16.47 -12.70
CA LYS A 223 6.92 17.79 -12.07
C LYS A 223 7.01 18.91 -13.11
N GLY A 224 6.26 19.98 -12.91
CA GLY A 224 6.23 21.13 -13.82
C GLY A 224 7.57 21.85 -14.01
N ASN A 225 8.50 21.71 -13.06
CA ASN A 225 9.82 22.32 -13.12
C ASN A 225 10.88 21.49 -13.90
N TYR A 226 10.53 20.26 -14.32
CA TYR A 226 11.44 19.48 -15.16
C TYR A 226 11.59 20.10 -16.54
N VAL A 227 12.80 20.01 -17.11
CA VAL A 227 13.12 20.55 -18.43
C VAL A 227 13.12 19.44 -19.45
N PHE A 228 12.43 19.68 -20.56
CA PHE A 228 12.36 18.76 -21.70
C PHE A 228 12.59 19.53 -23.00
N THR A 229 13.18 18.83 -23.97
CA THR A 229 13.21 19.23 -25.36
C THR A 229 12.15 18.45 -26.12
N ILE A 230 11.13 19.14 -26.64
CA ILE A 230 10.05 18.57 -27.45
C ILE A 230 10.05 19.31 -28.79
N ASN A 231 10.15 18.58 -29.91
CA ASN A 231 10.21 19.14 -31.26
C ASN A 231 11.29 20.27 -31.38
N GLY A 232 12.47 20.04 -30.79
CA GLY A 232 13.58 21.00 -30.79
C GLY A 232 13.47 22.15 -29.77
N LYS A 233 12.31 22.38 -29.15
CA LYS A 233 12.10 23.45 -28.18
C LYS A 233 12.41 22.98 -26.76
N LYS A 234 13.47 23.54 -26.15
CA LYS A 234 13.90 23.24 -24.77
C LYS A 234 13.27 24.19 -23.78
N GLN A 235 12.40 23.70 -22.89
CA GLN A 235 11.75 24.51 -21.85
C GLN A 235 11.25 23.67 -20.66
N LYS A 236 10.77 24.35 -19.60
CA LYS A 236 10.14 23.67 -18.46
C LYS A 236 8.85 22.99 -18.89
N LEU A 237 8.54 21.86 -18.26
CA LEU A 237 7.29 21.11 -18.51
C LEU A 237 6.04 22.00 -18.31
N SER A 238 6.07 22.92 -17.34
CA SER A 238 4.96 23.85 -17.09
C SER A 238 4.68 24.75 -18.28
N ALA A 239 5.69 25.12 -19.10
CA ALA A 239 5.51 25.87 -20.33
C ALA A 239 4.97 24.95 -21.45
N HIS A 240 5.55 23.77 -21.63
CA HIS A 240 5.02 22.80 -22.60
C HIS A 240 3.54 22.46 -22.35
N LYS A 241 3.09 22.34 -21.09
CA LYS A 241 1.69 22.09 -20.75
C LYS A 241 0.73 23.16 -21.23
N LYS A 242 1.17 24.41 -21.36
CA LYS A 242 0.34 25.53 -21.87
C LYS A 242 0.23 25.54 -23.38
N GLU A 243 1.23 24.98 -24.06
CA GLU A 243 1.37 25.00 -25.53
C GLU A 243 0.96 23.68 -26.17
N ILE A 244 0.65 22.64 -25.36
CA ILE A 244 0.34 21.32 -25.89
C ILE A 244 -1.02 21.31 -26.59
N GLU A 245 -0.99 20.92 -27.86
CA GLU A 245 -2.19 20.63 -28.64
C GLU A 245 -2.60 19.18 -28.44
N PHE A 246 -3.85 18.97 -28.14
CA PHE A 246 -4.43 17.64 -28.03
C PHE A 246 -5.01 17.22 -29.38
N ASP A 247 -4.65 16.06 -29.84
CA ASP A 247 -5.23 15.48 -31.04
C ASP A 247 -6.67 15.02 -30.73
N GLU A 248 -7.64 15.62 -31.42
CA GLU A 248 -9.06 15.29 -31.23
C GLU A 248 -9.38 13.84 -31.64
N SER A 249 -8.55 13.20 -32.46
CA SER A 249 -8.65 11.78 -32.80
C SER A 249 -7.99 10.84 -31.77
N ALA A 250 -7.16 11.37 -30.87
CA ALA A 250 -6.42 10.61 -29.87
C ALA A 250 -7.08 10.74 -28.49
N TRP A 251 -8.12 9.94 -28.27
CA TRP A 251 -8.79 9.85 -26.97
C TRP A 251 -8.17 8.76 -26.11
N GLY A 252 -7.96 9.07 -24.85
CA GLY A 252 -7.65 8.07 -23.81
C GLY A 252 -8.87 7.25 -23.41
N CYS A 253 -8.69 6.36 -22.46
CA CYS A 253 -9.83 5.69 -21.84
C CYS A 253 -10.81 6.75 -21.28
N ASP A 254 -12.10 6.56 -21.49
CA ASP A 254 -13.20 7.42 -21.02
C ASP A 254 -13.25 8.82 -21.66
N GLY A 255 -12.81 8.97 -22.91
CA GLY A 255 -12.93 10.21 -23.65
C GLY A 255 -12.05 11.36 -23.11
N ILE A 256 -10.96 11.07 -22.43
CA ILE A 256 -10.03 12.09 -21.95
C ILE A 256 -9.09 12.49 -23.08
N PRO A 257 -8.98 13.79 -23.46
CA PRO A 257 -8.01 14.24 -24.44
C PRO A 257 -6.58 13.93 -24.00
N ILE A 258 -5.80 13.32 -24.89
CA ILE A 258 -4.41 12.92 -24.64
C ILE A 258 -3.49 13.38 -25.77
N ALA A 259 -2.23 13.68 -25.44
CA ALA A 259 -1.18 13.95 -26.41
C ALA A 259 0.10 13.20 -26.02
N ARG A 260 0.63 12.43 -26.96
CA ARG A 260 1.86 11.65 -26.77
C ARG A 260 3.03 12.33 -27.49
N LYS A 261 4.10 12.64 -26.78
CA LYS A 261 5.28 13.31 -27.36
C LYS A 261 6.56 12.59 -26.96
N ALA A 262 7.43 12.35 -27.91
CA ALA A 262 8.81 11.98 -27.62
C ALA A 262 9.55 13.22 -27.14
N ALA A 263 10.36 13.07 -26.10
CA ALA A 263 11.09 14.17 -25.51
C ALA A 263 12.49 13.73 -25.09
N GLU A 264 13.36 14.71 -24.92
CA GLU A 264 14.67 14.52 -24.33
C GLU A 264 14.81 15.39 -23.09
N SER A 265 15.30 14.82 -22.01
CA SER A 265 15.54 15.53 -20.75
C SER A 265 17.02 15.50 -20.42
N PRO A 266 17.61 16.62 -19.96
CA PRO A 266 18.98 16.63 -19.44
C PRO A 266 19.19 15.65 -18.30
N THR A 267 18.13 15.39 -17.51
CA THR A 267 18.18 14.50 -16.34
C THR A 267 17.92 13.03 -16.69
N PHE A 268 16.93 12.80 -17.54
CA PHE A 268 16.42 11.43 -17.78
C PHE A 268 16.79 10.86 -19.16
N GLY A 269 17.42 11.67 -20.02
CA GLY A 269 17.68 11.28 -21.42
C GLY A 269 16.39 11.21 -22.23
N LYS A 270 16.32 10.25 -23.17
CA LYS A 270 15.14 10.03 -24.00
C LYS A 270 13.98 9.49 -23.17
N VAL A 271 12.83 10.15 -23.25
CA VAL A 271 11.62 9.81 -22.49
C VAL A 271 10.38 10.01 -23.33
N LEU A 272 9.38 9.18 -23.13
CA LEU A 272 8.07 9.38 -23.68
C LEU A 272 7.20 10.15 -22.67
N LEU A 273 6.58 11.23 -23.12
CA LEU A 273 5.65 12.04 -22.35
C LEU A 273 4.23 11.78 -22.83
N LEU A 274 3.32 11.52 -21.87
CA LEU A 274 1.89 11.51 -22.11
C LEU A 274 1.24 12.66 -21.36
N PHE A 275 0.71 13.62 -22.10
CA PHE A 275 -0.11 14.70 -21.57
C PHE A 275 -1.58 14.29 -21.58
N PHE A 276 -2.35 14.69 -20.58
CA PHE A 276 -3.79 14.46 -20.52
C PHE A 276 -4.48 15.54 -19.71
N LYS A 277 -5.76 15.81 -20.03
CA LYS A 277 -6.59 16.75 -19.27
C LYS A 277 -7.15 16.08 -18.02
N ASP A 278 -7.09 16.79 -16.90
CA ASP A 278 -7.73 16.45 -15.63
C ASP A 278 -8.49 17.71 -15.15
N GLY A 279 -9.74 17.81 -15.56
CA GLY A 279 -10.50 19.06 -15.51
C GLY A 279 -9.83 20.13 -16.38
N GLU A 280 -9.59 21.30 -15.82
CA GLU A 280 -8.89 22.40 -16.48
C GLU A 280 -7.36 22.24 -16.52
N ASN A 281 -6.82 21.30 -15.74
CA ASN A 281 -5.39 21.11 -15.61
C ASN A 281 -4.85 20.12 -16.64
N VAL A 282 -3.65 20.42 -17.16
CA VAL A 282 -2.89 19.48 -17.97
C VAL A 282 -1.90 18.75 -17.07
N LYS A 283 -2.06 17.44 -16.94
CA LYS A 283 -1.10 16.55 -16.28
C LYS A 283 -0.17 15.89 -17.31
N CYS A 284 0.98 15.41 -16.84
CA CYS A 284 1.94 14.74 -17.69
C CYS A 284 2.57 13.55 -16.96
N ILE A 285 2.68 12.45 -17.66
CA ILE A 285 3.34 11.22 -17.18
C ILE A 285 4.60 11.00 -18.02
N MET A 286 5.72 10.75 -17.34
CA MET A 286 6.94 10.22 -17.95
C MET A 286 6.82 8.70 -18.03
N VAL A 287 7.14 8.14 -19.18
CA VAL A 287 7.08 6.70 -19.45
C VAL A 287 8.46 6.23 -19.90
N PHE A 288 8.97 5.22 -19.19
CA PHE A 288 10.26 4.59 -19.51
C PHE A 288 10.05 3.10 -19.80
N GLY A 289 10.94 2.54 -20.61
CA GLY A 289 10.96 1.14 -20.97
C GLY A 289 10.18 0.84 -22.26
N ARG A 290 9.19 -0.05 -22.17
CA ARG A 290 8.46 -0.55 -23.35
C ARG A 290 7.68 0.56 -24.07
N LYS A 291 7.68 0.52 -25.41
CA LYS A 291 6.82 1.38 -26.23
C LYS A 291 5.36 0.96 -26.06
N LEU A 292 4.55 1.83 -25.48
CA LEU A 292 3.12 1.64 -25.23
C LEU A 292 2.29 2.61 -26.04
N ARG A 293 1.08 2.21 -26.41
CA ARG A 293 0.06 3.11 -26.96
C ARG A 293 -0.43 4.07 -25.86
N ALA A 294 -0.90 5.24 -26.26
CA ALA A 294 -1.39 6.24 -25.30
C ALA A 294 -2.53 5.72 -24.42
N SER A 295 -3.47 4.94 -24.99
CA SER A 295 -4.56 4.30 -24.25
C SER A 295 -4.07 3.26 -23.22
N GLU A 296 -2.99 2.52 -23.54
CA GLU A 296 -2.38 1.58 -22.59
C GLU A 296 -1.75 2.33 -21.41
N ILE A 297 -1.01 3.41 -21.67
CA ILE A 297 -0.40 4.26 -20.64
C ILE A 297 -1.49 4.82 -19.72
N MET A 298 -2.56 5.39 -20.28
CA MET A 298 -3.69 5.91 -19.49
C MET A 298 -4.35 4.82 -18.67
N SER A 299 -4.56 3.64 -19.24
CA SER A 299 -5.14 2.49 -18.54
C SER A 299 -4.29 2.05 -17.34
N ILE A 300 -2.96 2.02 -17.50
CA ILE A 300 -2.02 1.72 -16.41
C ILE A 300 -2.05 2.86 -15.36
N TRP A 301 -1.98 4.12 -15.82
CA TRP A 301 -1.97 5.27 -14.91
C TRP A 301 -3.23 5.36 -14.04
N LYS A 302 -4.38 5.05 -14.59
CA LYS A 302 -5.64 4.98 -13.81
C LYS A 302 -5.57 3.95 -12.67
N GLN A 303 -4.74 2.91 -12.80
CA GLN A 303 -4.54 1.95 -11.72
C GLN A 303 -3.72 2.55 -10.55
N HIS A 304 -2.94 3.62 -10.79
CA HIS A 304 -2.21 4.32 -9.72
C HIS A 304 -3.15 4.85 -8.63
N HIS A 305 -4.36 5.28 -8.99
CA HIS A 305 -5.37 5.71 -8.02
C HIS A 305 -5.70 4.65 -6.96
N SER A 306 -5.41 3.38 -7.21
CA SER A 306 -5.67 2.30 -6.24
C SER A 306 -4.89 2.49 -4.93
N ILE A 307 -3.66 3.04 -4.96
CA ILE A 307 -2.89 3.28 -3.74
C ILE A 307 -3.49 4.43 -2.92
N GLU A 308 -4.11 5.42 -3.56
CA GLU A 308 -4.87 6.47 -2.87
C GLU A 308 -6.11 5.88 -2.18
N CYS A 309 -6.79 4.92 -2.82
CA CYS A 309 -7.89 4.17 -2.21
C CYS A 309 -7.43 3.35 -1.00
N PHE A 310 -6.27 2.71 -1.09
CA PHE A 310 -5.64 2.02 0.05
C PHE A 310 -5.42 2.99 1.23
N TRP A 311 -4.78 4.14 0.99
CA TRP A 311 -4.56 5.15 2.02
C TRP A 311 -5.86 5.72 2.59
N ARG A 312 -6.87 5.93 1.73
CA ARG A 312 -8.20 6.40 2.17
C ARG A 312 -8.82 5.40 3.13
N ARG A 313 -8.88 4.11 2.79
CA ARG A 313 -9.41 3.05 3.66
C ARG A 313 -8.66 2.96 5.00
N LEU A 314 -7.32 3.04 4.98
CA LEU A 314 -6.54 3.07 6.21
C LEU A 314 -6.86 4.28 7.10
N LYS A 315 -7.08 5.45 6.50
CA LYS A 315 -7.37 6.69 7.24
C LYS A 315 -8.80 6.76 7.75
N THR A 316 -9.79 6.44 6.91
CA THR A 316 -11.21 6.57 7.24
C THR A 316 -11.75 5.33 7.93
N ASP A 317 -11.63 4.16 7.31
CA ASP A 317 -12.27 2.95 7.80
C ASP A 317 -11.51 2.29 8.95
N LEU A 318 -10.18 2.33 8.92
CA LEU A 318 -9.32 1.68 9.90
C LEU A 318 -8.65 2.66 10.87
N GLN A 319 -8.87 3.95 10.69
CA GLN A 319 -8.41 5.01 11.59
C GLN A 319 -6.93 4.90 11.99
N ILE A 320 -6.05 4.82 10.98
CA ILE A 320 -4.61 4.67 11.20
C ILE A 320 -4.01 5.80 12.06
N HIS A 321 -4.68 6.94 12.19
CA HIS A 321 -4.31 8.02 13.08
C HIS A 321 -4.50 7.67 14.57
N LYS A 322 -5.29 6.65 14.91
CA LYS A 322 -5.50 6.18 16.29
C LYS A 322 -4.42 5.20 16.78
N VAL A 323 -3.21 5.30 16.27
CA VAL A 323 -2.04 4.61 16.84
C VAL A 323 -1.64 5.35 18.14
N ARG A 324 -1.96 4.76 19.29
CA ARG A 324 -1.69 5.35 20.62
C ARG A 324 -0.46 4.73 21.29
N MET A 325 0.59 4.45 20.51
CA MET A 325 1.88 3.99 21.01
C MET A 325 2.91 5.10 20.84
N GLN A 326 3.77 5.27 21.85
CA GLN A 326 4.80 6.32 21.84
C GLN A 326 6.14 5.81 21.36
N ASP A 327 6.50 4.57 21.75
CA ASP A 327 7.75 3.96 21.38
C ASP A 327 7.79 3.53 19.90
N ARG A 328 8.98 3.35 19.37
CA ARG A 328 9.21 3.01 17.97
C ARG A 328 8.59 1.66 17.58
N GLU A 329 8.75 0.68 18.44
CA GLU A 329 8.26 -0.68 18.20
C GLU A 329 6.75 -0.73 18.19
N GLY A 330 6.12 -0.06 19.14
CA GLY A 330 4.67 0.06 19.20
C GLY A 330 4.09 0.79 17.98
N VAL A 331 4.77 1.82 17.45
CA VAL A 331 4.34 2.48 16.20
C VAL A 331 4.37 1.51 15.04
N TYR A 332 5.46 0.75 14.86
CA TYR A 332 5.53 -0.29 13.82
C TYR A 332 4.43 -1.34 13.99
N ALA A 333 4.25 -1.82 15.22
CA ALA A 333 3.23 -2.79 15.55
C ALA A 333 1.83 -2.34 15.15
N MET A 334 1.45 -1.14 15.56
CA MET A 334 0.12 -0.61 15.28
C MET A 334 -0.10 -0.33 13.79
N VAL A 335 0.90 0.17 13.07
CA VAL A 335 0.83 0.29 11.61
C VAL A 335 0.62 -1.10 10.99
N GLY A 336 1.37 -2.09 11.46
CA GLY A 336 1.24 -3.47 11.02
C GLY A 336 -0.15 -4.05 11.25
N ILE A 337 -0.72 -3.88 12.44
CA ILE A 337 -2.06 -4.35 12.77
C ILE A 337 -3.12 -3.68 11.87
N LYS A 338 -2.97 -2.38 11.56
CA LYS A 338 -3.90 -1.68 10.65
C LYS A 338 -3.81 -2.21 9.22
N VAL A 339 -2.62 -2.53 8.73
CA VAL A 339 -2.44 -3.14 7.41
C VAL A 339 -2.98 -4.57 7.38
N LEU A 340 -2.79 -5.33 8.45
CA LEU A 340 -3.38 -6.67 8.59
C LEU A 340 -4.91 -6.61 8.61
N ALA A 341 -5.49 -5.65 9.35
CA ALA A 341 -6.92 -5.40 9.34
C ALA A 341 -7.43 -5.02 7.94
N TYR A 342 -6.65 -4.22 7.20
CA TYR A 342 -6.96 -3.90 5.80
C TYR A 342 -7.01 -5.17 4.94
N LEU A 343 -6.00 -6.02 5.01
CA LEU A 343 -5.95 -7.28 4.24
C LEU A 343 -7.14 -8.19 4.56
N LEU A 344 -7.47 -8.34 5.84
CA LEU A 344 -8.62 -9.13 6.29
C LEU A 344 -9.94 -8.56 5.74
N MET A 345 -10.14 -7.25 5.85
CA MET A 345 -11.36 -6.62 5.34
C MET A 345 -11.42 -6.59 3.81
N GLU A 346 -10.29 -6.49 3.13
CA GLU A 346 -10.21 -6.59 1.67
C GLU A 346 -10.60 -7.98 1.19
N ASP A 347 -10.14 -9.03 1.89
CA ASP A 347 -10.52 -10.40 1.59
C ASP A 347 -12.01 -10.65 1.82
N LEU A 348 -12.55 -10.18 2.94
CA LEU A 348 -13.99 -10.24 3.24
C LEU A 348 -14.83 -9.44 2.23
N SER A 349 -14.38 -8.26 1.85
CA SER A 349 -15.03 -7.43 0.84
C SER A 349 -15.11 -8.16 -0.50
N PHE A 350 -14.01 -8.78 -0.92
CA PHE A 350 -13.96 -9.57 -2.15
C PHE A 350 -14.90 -10.78 -2.09
N GLN A 351 -14.91 -11.54 -0.99
CA GLN A 351 -15.78 -12.72 -0.83
C GLN A 351 -17.27 -12.38 -0.74
N THR A 352 -17.63 -11.18 -0.29
CA THR A 352 -19.02 -10.81 0.01
C THR A 352 -19.62 -9.82 -0.98
N GLY A 353 -18.79 -9.12 -1.76
CA GLY A 353 -19.20 -7.97 -2.57
C GLY A 353 -19.58 -6.73 -1.75
N LEU A 354 -19.36 -6.72 -0.43
CA LEU A 354 -19.72 -5.62 0.46
C LEU A 354 -18.55 -4.64 0.63
N THR A 355 -18.83 -3.36 0.75
CA THR A 355 -17.83 -2.35 1.13
C THR A 355 -17.39 -2.54 2.59
N PHE A 356 -16.26 -1.96 2.99
CA PHE A 356 -15.78 -2.01 4.39
C PHE A 356 -16.83 -1.49 5.38
N HIS A 357 -17.52 -0.43 5.03
CA HIS A 357 -18.59 0.13 5.86
C HIS A 357 -19.77 -0.84 6.02
N GLN A 358 -20.24 -1.43 4.91
CA GLN A 358 -21.33 -2.42 4.94
C GLN A 358 -20.94 -3.69 5.71
N LEU A 359 -19.67 -4.14 5.58
CA LEU A 359 -19.12 -5.26 6.35
C LEU A 359 -19.22 -5.01 7.85
N LYS A 360 -18.81 -3.83 8.31
CA LYS A 360 -18.87 -3.44 9.73
C LYS A 360 -20.31 -3.41 10.26
N ILE A 361 -21.22 -2.78 9.52
CA ILE A 361 -22.64 -2.74 9.91
C ILE A 361 -23.20 -4.15 10.04
N LYS A 362 -22.96 -4.99 9.02
CA LYS A 362 -23.46 -6.34 8.99
C LYS A 362 -22.87 -7.21 10.10
N ALA A 363 -21.57 -7.11 10.34
CA ALA A 363 -20.90 -7.85 11.41
C ALA A 363 -21.48 -7.50 12.79
N LYS A 364 -21.64 -6.22 13.11
CA LYS A 364 -22.19 -5.76 14.37
C LYS A 364 -23.65 -6.21 14.61
N ARG A 365 -24.42 -6.35 13.56
CA ARG A 365 -25.83 -6.81 13.65
C ARG A 365 -25.96 -8.31 13.85
N GLU A 366 -25.06 -9.09 13.23
CA GLU A 366 -25.18 -10.56 13.15
C GLU A 366 -24.31 -11.32 14.16
N ILE A 367 -23.32 -10.65 14.77
CA ILE A 367 -22.28 -11.31 15.55
C ILE A 367 -22.20 -10.73 16.95
N ASN A 368 -22.31 -11.61 17.97
CA ASN A 368 -21.92 -11.24 19.31
C ASN A 368 -20.40 -11.23 19.42
N ILE A 369 -19.83 -10.05 19.77
CA ILE A 369 -18.40 -9.81 19.76
C ILE A 369 -17.67 -10.71 20.75
N CYS A 370 -18.20 -10.84 21.98
CA CYS A 370 -17.55 -11.64 23.03
C CYS A 370 -17.52 -13.12 22.67
N SER A 371 -18.64 -13.68 22.21
CA SER A 371 -18.72 -15.09 21.75
C SER A 371 -17.77 -15.33 20.61
N PHE A 372 -17.74 -14.43 19.60
CA PHE A 372 -16.87 -14.54 18.45
C PHE A 372 -15.39 -14.64 18.86
N PHE A 373 -14.92 -13.74 19.74
CA PHE A 373 -13.53 -13.77 20.19
C PHE A 373 -13.22 -14.97 21.06
N SER A 374 -14.15 -15.41 21.90
CA SER A 374 -13.98 -16.62 22.72
C SER A 374 -13.86 -17.89 21.90
N GLU A 375 -14.62 -18.00 20.81
CA GLU A 375 -14.62 -19.18 19.93
C GLU A 375 -13.38 -19.27 19.04
N HIS A 376 -12.79 -18.13 18.67
CA HIS A 376 -11.72 -18.10 17.67
C HIS A 376 -10.32 -17.85 18.23
N PHE A 377 -10.21 -17.41 19.48
CA PHE A 377 -8.94 -17.02 20.09
C PHE A 377 -8.85 -17.48 21.55
N HIS A 378 -8.08 -18.53 21.78
CA HIS A 378 -8.03 -19.21 23.07
C HIS A 378 -6.98 -18.67 24.04
N SER A 379 -5.89 -18.06 23.54
CA SER A 379 -4.73 -17.69 24.36
C SER A 379 -4.98 -16.61 25.42
N LEU A 380 -6.01 -15.79 25.25
CA LEU A 380 -6.33 -14.71 26.20
C LEU A 380 -7.59 -14.99 27.04
N THR A 381 -8.41 -15.95 26.65
CA THR A 381 -9.69 -16.25 27.31
C THR A 381 -9.59 -17.30 28.42
N VAL A 382 -8.54 -18.11 28.44
CA VAL A 382 -8.35 -19.22 29.42
C VAL A 382 -8.03 -18.73 30.85
N SER A 383 -7.87 -17.46 31.12
CA SER A 383 -7.56 -16.93 32.45
C SER A 383 -8.79 -16.55 33.30
N LYS A 384 -10.00 -17.02 32.97
CA LYS A 384 -11.21 -16.88 33.81
C LYS A 384 -11.52 -18.11 34.68
N GLY A 385 -10.52 -18.98 34.84
CA GLY A 385 -10.64 -20.13 35.73
C GLY A 385 -9.50 -20.10 36.75
N LEU A 386 -9.63 -19.27 37.78
CA LEU A 386 -9.16 -19.48 39.16
C LEU A 386 -9.64 -18.27 39.97
#